data_e7896685a2e086b689d333d7f867a43a
#
_entry.id   e7896685a2e086b689d333d7f867a43a
#
_cell.length_a   1.000
_cell.length_b   1.000
_cell.length_c   1.000
_cell.angle_alpha   90.00
_cell.angle_beta   90.00
_cell.angle_gamma   90.00
#
_symmetry.space_group_name_H-M   'P 1'
#
loop_
_entity.id
_entity.type
_entity.pdbx_description
1 polymer ?
#
loop_
_entity_poly.entity_id
_entity_poly.type
_entity_poly.pdbx_seq_one_letter_code
_entity_poly.pdbx_strand_id
1 'polypeptide(L)'
;MNLFPVPLENKVVLITGASSGFGEDAAWLFAEEGCKVVLAARRIDRLRRLASKIQDAGGEAIAVPVDIVNPDDVDNMVKSAIDLYDRIDILFNNAGIGRVGWFEEHSVERDIDLLIRVNLIGMMQVTRMVLPHMIARREGHIINMISVAGLISPPLISSYSASKFGARAFTDSLRREVAPFGIKVSGIYPGPASTEFGSHIGRNAAYQSIRNALNIRMSSDYVARRILDVARRPRRSLVIPWWFRIVTTFDMLFPVVVDWILFLFSKIKHKTD
;
A
#
# COMPACT_ATOMS: atom_id res chain seq x y z
N MET A 1 -5.31 22.75 7.46
CA MET A 1 -5.00 22.22 6.12
C MET A 1 -3.93 23.14 5.54
N ASN A 2 -2.71 22.67 5.33
CA ASN A 2 -1.67 23.54 4.76
C ASN A 2 -2.07 23.88 3.32
N LEU A 3 -2.21 25.15 3.01
CA LEU A 3 -2.56 25.67 1.68
C LEU A 3 -1.42 25.43 0.66
N PHE A 4 -0.17 25.32 1.13
CA PHE A 4 1.00 25.13 0.30
C PHE A 4 1.51 23.68 0.34
N PRO A 5 2.08 23.17 -0.77
CA PRO A 5 2.74 21.86 -0.78
C PRO A 5 3.90 21.83 0.21
N VAL A 6 4.10 20.68 0.86
CA VAL A 6 5.30 20.43 1.68
C VAL A 6 6.48 20.18 0.73
N PRO A 7 7.61 20.87 0.91
CA PRO A 7 8.85 20.58 0.15
C PRO A 7 9.31 19.15 0.46
N LEU A 8 9.72 18.42 -0.57
CA LEU A 8 10.18 17.04 -0.42
C LEU A 8 11.70 16.92 -0.49
N GLU A 9 12.39 17.93 -0.99
CA GLU A 9 13.85 17.97 -1.07
C GLU A 9 14.51 17.67 0.29
N ASN A 10 15.50 16.80 0.28
CA ASN A 10 16.23 16.32 1.46
C ASN A 10 15.39 15.55 2.50
N LYS A 11 14.12 15.23 2.23
CA LYS A 11 13.31 14.37 3.11
C LYS A 11 13.74 12.91 2.97
N VAL A 12 13.80 12.20 4.09
CA VAL A 12 14.08 10.77 4.13
C VAL A 12 12.79 9.98 4.00
N VAL A 13 12.71 9.16 2.95
CA VAL A 13 11.52 8.35 2.62
C VAL A 13 11.85 6.87 2.72
N LEU A 14 11.23 6.17 3.66
CA LEU A 14 11.33 4.72 3.79
C LEU A 14 10.15 4.06 3.07
N ILE A 15 10.43 3.18 2.10
CA ILE A 15 9.42 2.53 1.25
C ILE A 15 9.51 1.03 1.41
N THR A 16 8.49 0.39 1.97
CA THR A 16 8.39 -1.07 2.00
C THR A 16 7.80 -1.62 0.70
N GLY A 17 8.25 -2.80 0.26
CA GLY A 17 7.83 -3.38 -1.01
C GLY A 17 8.33 -2.59 -2.23
N ALA A 18 9.50 -1.94 -2.12
CA ALA A 18 10.08 -1.10 -3.17
C ALA A 18 10.64 -1.87 -4.38
N SER A 19 10.60 -3.20 -4.39
CA SER A 19 11.22 -4.03 -5.44
C SER A 19 10.38 -4.21 -6.71
N SER A 20 9.16 -3.66 -6.78
CA SER A 20 8.28 -3.70 -7.96
C SER A 20 7.05 -2.80 -7.82
N GLY A 21 6.41 -2.48 -8.95
CA GLY A 21 5.13 -1.81 -9.03
C GLY A 21 5.10 -0.46 -8.34
N PHE A 22 4.04 -0.16 -7.59
CA PHE A 22 3.88 1.17 -6.97
C PHE A 22 5.06 1.61 -6.10
N GLY A 23 5.70 0.66 -5.38
CA GLY A 23 6.84 0.96 -4.52
C GLY A 23 8.09 1.33 -5.32
N GLU A 24 8.36 0.66 -6.44
CA GLU A 24 9.47 0.93 -7.35
C GLU A 24 9.28 2.30 -8.04
N ASP A 25 8.08 2.53 -8.64
CA ASP A 25 7.81 3.79 -9.33
C ASP A 25 7.77 4.98 -8.35
N ALA A 26 7.21 4.78 -7.15
CA ALA A 26 7.22 5.82 -6.12
C ALA A 26 8.64 6.15 -5.65
N ALA A 27 9.51 5.14 -5.49
CA ALA A 27 10.90 5.35 -5.10
C ALA A 27 11.64 6.22 -6.11
N TRP A 28 11.44 5.95 -7.39
CA TRP A 28 11.99 6.76 -8.48
C TRP A 28 11.51 8.22 -8.40
N LEU A 29 10.19 8.42 -8.31
CA LEU A 29 9.61 9.75 -8.23
C LEU A 29 10.03 10.54 -6.98
N PHE A 30 10.16 9.88 -5.81
CA PHE A 30 10.68 10.53 -4.62
C PHE A 30 12.15 10.94 -4.78
N ALA A 31 12.96 10.11 -5.43
CA ALA A 31 14.37 10.45 -5.73
C ALA A 31 14.48 11.64 -6.69
N GLU A 32 13.64 11.71 -7.73
CA GLU A 32 13.54 12.86 -8.64
C GLU A 32 13.17 14.17 -7.91
N GLU A 33 12.43 14.07 -6.79
CA GLU A 33 12.11 15.23 -5.93
C GLU A 33 13.23 15.60 -4.94
N GLY A 34 14.39 14.98 -5.05
CA GLY A 34 15.53 15.22 -4.16
C GLY A 34 15.41 14.57 -2.79
N CYS A 35 14.52 13.56 -2.63
CA CYS A 35 14.43 12.78 -1.41
C CYS A 35 15.60 11.79 -1.30
N LYS A 36 15.97 11.46 -0.05
CA LYS A 36 16.83 10.33 0.29
C LYS A 36 15.96 9.10 0.48
N VAL A 37 16.15 8.04 -0.33
CA VAL A 37 15.20 6.94 -0.40
C VAL A 37 15.77 5.66 0.21
N VAL A 38 15.09 5.12 1.23
CA VAL A 38 15.37 3.80 1.80
C VAL A 38 14.46 2.78 1.15
N LEU A 39 15.04 1.96 0.28
CA LEU A 39 14.37 0.91 -0.49
C LEU A 39 14.34 -0.38 0.32
N ALA A 40 13.17 -0.84 0.72
CA ALA A 40 13.03 -1.99 1.60
C ALA A 40 12.14 -3.08 0.98
N ALA A 41 12.67 -4.30 0.81
CA ALA A 41 11.94 -5.49 0.37
C ALA A 41 12.79 -6.75 0.53
N ARG A 42 12.20 -7.94 0.30
CA ARG A 42 12.91 -9.23 0.34
C ARG A 42 13.89 -9.44 -0.82
N ARG A 43 13.59 -8.88 -2.01
CA ARG A 43 14.36 -9.09 -3.25
C ARG A 43 15.53 -8.09 -3.36
N ILE A 44 16.59 -8.32 -2.60
CA ILE A 44 17.73 -7.38 -2.48
C ILE A 44 18.37 -7.03 -3.82
N ASP A 45 18.49 -7.99 -4.76
CA ASP A 45 19.11 -7.72 -6.06
C ASP A 45 18.32 -6.71 -6.90
N ARG A 46 16.97 -6.72 -6.78
CA ARG A 46 16.13 -5.71 -7.43
C ARG A 46 16.31 -4.34 -6.77
N LEU A 47 16.40 -4.31 -5.44
CA LEU A 47 16.61 -3.07 -4.70
C LEU A 47 17.96 -2.44 -5.03
N ARG A 48 19.03 -3.25 -5.10
CA ARG A 48 20.36 -2.78 -5.47
C ARG A 48 20.39 -2.18 -6.88
N ARG A 49 19.73 -2.86 -7.84
CA ARG A 49 19.61 -2.31 -9.20
C ARG A 49 18.83 -1.00 -9.24
N LEU A 50 17.75 -0.88 -8.47
CA LEU A 50 16.98 0.35 -8.39
C LEU A 50 17.80 1.46 -7.71
N ALA A 51 18.49 1.17 -6.62
CA ALA A 51 19.36 2.11 -5.93
C ALA A 51 20.47 2.63 -6.86
N SER A 52 21.15 1.72 -7.60
CA SER A 52 22.18 2.12 -8.58
C SER A 52 21.62 3.06 -9.64
N LYS A 53 20.47 2.72 -10.23
CA LYS A 53 19.82 3.59 -11.24
C LYS A 53 19.50 4.98 -10.68
N ILE A 54 18.99 5.06 -9.43
CA ILE A 54 18.70 6.34 -8.77
C ILE A 54 19.99 7.13 -8.57
N GLN A 55 21.07 6.48 -8.11
CA GLN A 55 22.36 7.10 -7.88
C GLN A 55 23.01 7.56 -9.21
N ASP A 56 22.92 6.76 -10.26
CA ASP A 56 23.41 7.12 -11.61
C ASP A 56 22.69 8.35 -12.18
N ALA A 57 21.43 8.58 -11.77
CA ALA A 57 20.65 9.76 -12.11
C ALA A 57 20.91 10.96 -11.16
N GLY A 58 21.86 10.86 -10.23
CA GLY A 58 22.20 11.91 -9.27
C GLY A 58 21.35 11.94 -8.00
N GLY A 59 20.46 10.96 -7.78
CA GLY A 59 19.66 10.82 -6.57
C GLY A 59 20.38 10.07 -5.45
N GLU A 60 19.75 9.96 -4.29
CA GLU A 60 20.27 9.26 -3.13
C GLU A 60 19.34 8.12 -2.69
N ALA A 61 19.84 6.87 -2.73
CA ALA A 61 19.07 5.70 -2.34
C ALA A 61 19.96 4.61 -1.72
N ILE A 62 19.40 3.89 -0.72
CA ILE A 62 20.00 2.68 -0.15
C ILE A 62 19.04 1.52 -0.27
N ALA A 63 19.59 0.30 -0.41
CA ALA A 63 18.85 -0.95 -0.50
C ALA A 63 18.98 -1.75 0.80
N VAL A 64 17.86 -2.03 1.46
CA VAL A 64 17.81 -2.78 2.72
C VAL A 64 16.96 -4.04 2.55
N PRO A 65 17.51 -5.24 2.72
CA PRO A 65 16.71 -6.47 2.71
C PRO A 65 15.82 -6.51 3.95
N VAL A 66 14.53 -6.82 3.76
CA VAL A 66 13.58 -6.94 4.87
C VAL A 66 12.43 -7.88 4.52
N ASP A 67 12.11 -8.79 5.40
CA ASP A 67 10.77 -9.38 5.49
C ASP A 67 10.01 -8.65 6.60
N ILE A 68 8.98 -7.88 6.22
CA ILE A 68 8.21 -7.06 7.20
C ILE A 68 7.43 -7.90 8.21
N VAL A 69 7.38 -9.22 8.06
CA VAL A 69 6.79 -10.16 9.04
C VAL A 69 7.80 -10.57 10.10
N ASN A 70 9.09 -10.40 9.83
CA ASN A 70 10.16 -10.66 10.78
C ASN A 70 10.49 -9.39 11.59
N PRO A 71 10.29 -9.37 12.92
CA PRO A 71 10.56 -8.20 13.75
C PRO A 71 12.02 -7.74 13.71
N ASP A 72 12.97 -8.68 13.68
CA ASP A 72 14.42 -8.37 13.68
C ASP A 72 14.83 -7.69 12.36
N ASP A 73 14.27 -8.13 11.22
CA ASP A 73 14.49 -7.48 9.92
C ASP A 73 13.95 -6.04 9.93
N VAL A 74 12.76 -5.84 10.53
CA VAL A 74 12.14 -4.51 10.64
C VAL A 74 12.97 -3.58 11.53
N ASP A 75 13.47 -4.06 12.67
CA ASP A 75 14.37 -3.30 13.54
C ASP A 75 15.65 -2.89 12.81
N ASN A 76 16.32 -3.84 12.17
CA ASN A 76 17.53 -3.60 11.38
C ASN A 76 17.30 -2.60 10.24
N MET A 77 16.16 -2.65 9.57
CA MET A 77 15.79 -1.72 8.51
C MET A 77 15.65 -0.29 9.04
N VAL A 78 14.91 -0.11 10.14
CA VAL A 78 14.71 1.22 10.75
C VAL A 78 16.03 1.75 11.28
N LYS A 79 16.82 0.90 11.97
CA LYS A 79 18.14 1.26 12.45
C LYS A 79 19.06 1.71 11.31
N SER A 80 19.13 0.97 10.20
CA SER A 80 19.93 1.34 9.04
C SER A 80 19.56 2.72 8.47
N ALA A 81 18.27 3.05 8.46
CA ALA A 81 17.80 4.35 8.00
C ALA A 81 18.18 5.49 8.96
N ILE A 82 18.04 5.24 10.28
CA ILE A 82 18.36 6.22 11.31
C ILE A 82 19.88 6.43 11.43
N ASP A 83 20.67 5.35 11.42
CA ASP A 83 22.15 5.45 11.52
C ASP A 83 22.75 6.25 10.34
N LEU A 84 22.13 6.18 9.15
CA LEU A 84 22.64 6.87 7.97
C LEU A 84 22.09 8.30 7.82
N TYR A 85 20.83 8.54 8.18
CA TYR A 85 20.13 9.78 7.86
C TYR A 85 19.60 10.53 9.08
N ASP A 86 19.76 10.01 10.30
CA ASP A 86 19.25 10.53 11.58
C ASP A 86 17.73 10.70 11.66
N ARG A 87 17.00 10.37 10.59
CA ARG A 87 15.56 10.62 10.49
C ARG A 87 14.85 9.75 9.47
N ILE A 88 13.54 9.61 9.66
CA ILE A 88 12.59 9.14 8.65
C ILE A 88 11.45 10.16 8.63
N ASP A 89 11.27 10.87 7.52
CA ASP A 89 10.23 11.90 7.37
C ASP A 89 8.94 11.33 6.83
N ILE A 90 9.06 10.40 5.87
CA ILE A 90 7.93 9.75 5.23
C ILE A 90 8.13 8.25 5.33
N LEU A 91 7.13 7.56 5.89
CA LEU A 91 7.01 6.11 5.83
C LEU A 91 5.95 5.75 4.80
N PHE A 92 6.35 5.11 3.71
CA PHE A 92 5.42 4.54 2.75
C PHE A 92 5.29 3.03 2.95
N ASN A 93 4.29 2.60 3.71
CA ASN A 93 3.91 1.21 3.89
C ASN A 93 3.20 0.70 2.63
N ASN A 94 3.97 0.15 1.69
CA ASN A 94 3.47 -0.32 0.41
C ASN A 94 3.54 -1.85 0.28
N ALA A 95 4.39 -2.55 1.02
CA ALA A 95 4.49 -4.00 0.96
C ALA A 95 3.12 -4.66 1.17
N GLY A 96 2.80 -5.62 0.32
CA GLY A 96 1.53 -6.35 0.40
C GLY A 96 1.48 -7.48 -0.61
N ILE A 97 0.58 -8.43 -0.34
CA ILE A 97 0.26 -9.57 -1.20
C ILE A 97 -1.25 -9.66 -1.40
N GLY A 98 -1.67 -10.36 -2.44
CA GLY A 98 -3.08 -10.61 -2.72
C GLY A 98 -3.37 -12.07 -3.00
N ARG A 99 -4.62 -12.47 -2.84
CA ARG A 99 -5.14 -13.78 -3.22
C ARG A 99 -6.54 -13.62 -3.78
N VAL A 100 -6.83 -14.38 -4.82
CA VAL A 100 -8.13 -14.47 -5.47
C VAL A 100 -8.50 -15.95 -5.59
N GLY A 101 -9.68 -16.31 -5.14
CA GLY A 101 -10.23 -17.66 -5.19
C GLY A 101 -11.48 -17.75 -4.31
N TRP A 102 -12.21 -18.85 -4.44
CA TRP A 102 -13.29 -19.17 -3.53
C TRP A 102 -12.72 -19.44 -2.14
N PHE A 103 -13.43 -19.05 -1.09
CA PHE A 103 -12.90 -19.11 0.27
C PHE A 103 -12.60 -20.55 0.73
N GLU A 104 -13.40 -21.52 0.30
CA GLU A 104 -13.19 -22.96 0.56
C GLU A 104 -11.89 -23.51 -0.08
N GLU A 105 -11.34 -22.83 -1.09
CA GLU A 105 -10.09 -23.21 -1.75
C GLU A 105 -8.86 -22.58 -1.07
N HIS A 106 -9.06 -21.66 -0.12
CA HIS A 106 -7.97 -20.97 0.56
C HIS A 106 -7.26 -21.89 1.55
N SER A 107 -5.94 -22.01 1.42
CA SER A 107 -5.08 -22.58 2.46
C SER A 107 -5.00 -21.62 3.64
N VAL A 108 -5.14 -22.15 4.86
CA VAL A 108 -5.06 -21.34 6.08
C VAL A 108 -3.70 -20.65 6.16
N GLU A 109 -2.60 -21.35 5.89
CA GLU A 109 -1.24 -20.84 6.05
C GLU A 109 -0.87 -19.81 4.96
N ARG A 110 -1.17 -20.13 3.67
CA ARG A 110 -0.73 -19.30 2.54
C ARG A 110 -1.68 -18.16 2.21
N ASP A 111 -2.98 -18.43 2.34
CA ASP A 111 -4.02 -17.56 1.76
C ASP A 111 -4.81 -16.80 2.83
N ILE A 112 -4.67 -17.16 4.11
CA ILE A 112 -5.28 -16.46 5.24
C ILE A 112 -4.21 -15.87 6.15
N ASP A 113 -3.40 -16.72 6.82
CA ASP A 113 -2.40 -16.27 7.80
C ASP A 113 -1.36 -15.34 7.15
N LEU A 114 -0.74 -15.77 6.03
CA LEU A 114 0.27 -14.97 5.35
C LEU A 114 -0.29 -13.62 4.85
N LEU A 115 -1.54 -13.58 4.36
CA LEU A 115 -2.19 -12.32 3.95
C LEU A 115 -2.34 -11.34 5.12
N ILE A 116 -2.83 -11.83 6.26
CA ILE A 116 -3.00 -11.02 7.47
C ILE A 116 -1.64 -10.57 8.00
N ARG A 117 -0.67 -11.48 8.07
CA ARG A 117 0.69 -11.16 8.53
C ARG A 117 1.34 -10.07 7.68
N VAL A 118 1.32 -10.20 6.36
CA VAL A 118 1.99 -9.23 5.48
C VAL A 118 1.20 -7.92 5.41
N ASN A 119 -0.10 -7.98 5.07
CA ASN A 119 -0.87 -6.78 4.75
C ASN A 119 -1.28 -5.94 5.96
N LEU A 120 -1.35 -6.55 7.15
CA LEU A 120 -1.81 -5.89 8.37
C LEU A 120 -0.74 -5.89 9.46
N ILE A 121 -0.30 -7.04 9.93
CA ILE A 121 0.65 -7.13 11.06
C ILE A 121 2.00 -6.51 10.66
N GLY A 122 2.54 -6.82 9.49
CA GLY A 122 3.80 -6.25 9.00
C GLY A 122 3.74 -4.74 8.83
N MET A 123 2.62 -4.20 8.30
CA MET A 123 2.39 -2.75 8.26
C MET A 123 2.41 -2.13 9.65
N MET A 124 1.75 -2.76 10.63
CA MET A 124 1.72 -2.30 12.01
C MET A 124 3.11 -2.37 12.67
N GLN A 125 3.86 -3.45 12.43
CA GLN A 125 5.23 -3.62 12.96
C GLN A 125 6.16 -2.52 12.44
N VAL A 126 6.21 -2.30 11.13
CA VAL A 126 7.03 -1.23 10.54
C VAL A 126 6.63 0.14 11.10
N THR A 127 5.33 0.40 11.18
CA THR A 127 4.83 1.66 11.74
C THR A 127 5.24 1.81 13.21
N ARG A 128 5.12 0.75 14.02
CA ARG A 128 5.48 0.76 15.44
C ARG A 128 6.96 1.07 15.67
N MET A 129 7.85 0.59 14.79
CA MET A 129 9.29 0.86 14.89
C MET A 129 9.67 2.27 14.44
N VAL A 130 9.02 2.82 13.41
CA VAL A 130 9.29 4.16 12.90
C VAL A 130 8.68 5.26 13.79
N LEU A 131 7.51 5.01 14.35
CA LEU A 131 6.69 6.01 15.04
C LEU A 131 7.38 6.75 16.19
N PRO A 132 8.18 6.11 17.08
CA PRO A 132 8.89 6.80 18.16
C PRO A 132 9.83 7.91 17.65
N HIS A 133 10.52 7.68 16.53
CA HIS A 133 11.41 8.65 15.91
C HIS A 133 10.65 9.87 15.37
N MET A 134 9.46 9.64 14.79
CA MET A 134 8.59 10.74 14.35
C MET A 134 7.99 11.52 15.53
N ILE A 135 7.57 10.83 16.59
CA ILE A 135 7.01 11.44 17.81
C ILE A 135 8.05 12.35 18.47
N ALA A 136 9.28 11.86 18.63
CA ALA A 136 10.37 12.63 19.25
C ALA A 136 10.63 13.96 18.53
N ARG A 137 10.50 13.96 17.19
CA ARG A 137 10.69 15.15 16.34
C ARG A 137 9.41 15.96 16.12
N ARG A 138 8.26 15.44 16.56
CA ARG A 138 6.92 16.03 16.32
C ARG A 138 6.64 16.32 14.84
N GLU A 139 7.22 15.53 13.97
CA GLU A 139 7.13 15.65 12.50
C GLU A 139 7.20 14.28 11.85
N GLY A 140 6.31 14.01 10.90
CA GLY A 140 6.31 12.79 10.11
C GLY A 140 5.05 12.62 9.27
N HIS A 141 5.16 11.79 8.23
CA HIS A 141 4.02 11.42 7.41
C HIS A 141 4.02 9.92 7.12
N ILE A 142 3.00 9.22 7.58
CA ILE A 142 2.81 7.79 7.31
C ILE A 142 1.78 7.65 6.18
N ILE A 143 2.17 6.98 5.10
CA ILE A 143 1.32 6.71 3.94
C ILE A 143 1.11 5.20 3.88
N ASN A 144 -0.13 4.74 4.04
CA ASN A 144 -0.48 3.33 4.04
C ASN A 144 -1.16 2.94 2.72
N MET A 145 -0.58 1.98 1.98
CA MET A 145 -1.17 1.38 0.80
C MET A 145 -2.24 0.37 1.21
N ILE A 146 -3.49 0.74 1.04
CA ILE A 146 -4.63 -0.09 1.37
C ILE A 146 -5.16 -0.78 0.10
N SER A 147 -6.27 -0.41 -0.41
CA SER A 147 -6.95 -0.80 -1.66
C SER A 147 -8.41 -0.37 -1.57
N VAL A 148 -9.12 -0.27 -2.66
CA VAL A 148 -10.61 -0.23 -2.65
C VAL A 148 -11.21 -1.47 -2.00
N ALA A 149 -10.49 -2.59 -1.95
CA ALA A 149 -10.86 -3.80 -1.19
C ALA A 149 -10.89 -3.59 0.33
N GLY A 150 -10.43 -2.46 0.86
CA GLY A 150 -10.63 -2.00 2.24
C GLY A 150 -11.84 -1.08 2.39
N LEU A 151 -12.63 -0.88 1.35
CA LEU A 151 -13.85 -0.08 1.32
C LEU A 151 -15.08 -0.86 0.88
N ILE A 152 -14.90 -1.88 0.05
CA ILE A 152 -15.93 -2.80 -0.46
C ILE A 152 -15.33 -4.21 -0.58
N SER A 153 -16.14 -5.24 -0.33
CA SER A 153 -15.68 -6.65 -0.27
C SER A 153 -16.39 -7.51 -1.33
N PRO A 154 -15.97 -7.45 -2.61
CA PRO A 154 -16.59 -8.32 -3.62
C PRO A 154 -16.20 -9.79 -3.40
N PRO A 155 -16.97 -10.75 -3.97
CA PRO A 155 -16.64 -12.17 -3.93
C PRO A 155 -15.20 -12.47 -4.42
N LEU A 156 -14.66 -13.63 -4.06
CA LEU A 156 -13.35 -14.17 -4.44
C LEU A 156 -12.14 -13.51 -3.78
N ILE A 157 -12.29 -12.46 -2.98
CA ILE A 157 -11.19 -11.78 -2.30
C ILE A 157 -11.43 -11.60 -0.80
N SER A 158 -12.19 -12.47 -0.16
CA SER A 158 -12.62 -12.36 1.24
C SER A 158 -11.44 -12.15 2.22
N SER A 159 -10.43 -13.03 2.18
CA SER A 159 -9.23 -12.92 3.05
C SER A 159 -8.44 -11.64 2.75
N TYR A 160 -8.31 -11.27 1.48
CA TYR A 160 -7.63 -10.03 1.08
C TYR A 160 -8.41 -8.80 1.57
N SER A 161 -9.73 -8.76 1.37
CA SER A 161 -10.58 -7.68 1.86
C SER A 161 -10.48 -7.54 3.38
N ALA A 162 -10.56 -8.66 4.12
CA ALA A 162 -10.40 -8.65 5.58
C ALA A 162 -9.09 -7.98 6.01
N SER A 163 -7.96 -8.32 5.36
CA SER A 163 -6.66 -7.70 5.64
C SER A 163 -6.65 -6.19 5.35
N LYS A 164 -7.31 -5.76 4.26
CA LYS A 164 -7.33 -4.35 3.85
C LYS A 164 -8.35 -3.50 4.64
N PHE A 165 -9.46 -4.07 5.09
CA PHE A 165 -10.35 -3.43 6.07
C PHE A 165 -9.64 -3.24 7.42
N GLY A 166 -8.87 -4.24 7.88
CA GLY A 166 -8.02 -4.12 9.07
C GLY A 166 -6.99 -2.99 8.92
N ALA A 167 -6.30 -2.93 7.78
CA ALA A 167 -5.34 -1.86 7.48
C ALA A 167 -5.99 -0.46 7.45
N ARG A 168 -7.24 -0.35 6.94
CA ARG A 168 -8.02 0.89 7.00
C ARG A 168 -8.34 1.29 8.42
N ALA A 169 -8.87 0.36 9.22
CA ALA A 169 -9.22 0.62 10.62
C ALA A 169 -7.99 1.09 11.42
N PHE A 170 -6.85 0.39 11.26
CA PHE A 170 -5.56 0.79 11.83
C PHE A 170 -5.15 2.20 11.39
N THR A 171 -5.20 2.49 10.09
CA THR A 171 -4.84 3.81 9.53
C THR A 171 -5.70 4.93 10.10
N ASP A 172 -7.01 4.70 10.23
CA ASP A 172 -7.96 5.68 10.73
C ASP A 172 -7.80 5.93 12.23
N SER A 173 -7.51 4.88 13.02
CA SER A 173 -7.22 4.99 14.45
C SER A 173 -5.89 5.71 14.69
N LEU A 174 -4.82 5.21 14.07
CA LEU A 174 -3.49 5.79 14.21
C LEU A 174 -3.46 7.29 13.89
N ARG A 175 -4.15 7.72 12.83
CA ARG A 175 -4.23 9.14 12.48
C ARG A 175 -4.75 10.01 13.63
N ARG A 176 -5.73 9.50 14.38
CA ARG A 176 -6.30 10.23 15.54
C ARG A 176 -5.33 10.21 16.73
N GLU A 177 -4.68 9.08 16.97
CA GLU A 177 -3.73 8.91 18.07
C GLU A 177 -2.49 9.80 17.91
N VAL A 178 -1.95 9.94 16.69
CA VAL A 178 -0.70 10.66 16.46
C VAL A 178 -0.88 12.13 16.07
N ALA A 179 -2.12 12.58 15.86
CA ALA A 179 -2.42 13.96 15.51
C ALA A 179 -1.87 14.99 16.53
N PRO A 180 -1.92 14.76 17.87
CA PRO A 180 -1.34 15.67 18.87
C PRO A 180 0.19 15.82 18.74
N PHE A 181 0.86 14.88 18.11
CA PHE A 181 2.31 14.90 17.87
C PHE A 181 2.68 15.54 16.53
N GLY A 182 1.73 16.09 15.78
CA GLY A 182 2.00 16.72 14.48
C GLY A 182 2.18 15.73 13.31
N ILE A 183 2.09 14.41 13.55
CA ILE A 183 2.30 13.38 12.56
C ILE A 183 1.05 13.24 11.68
N LYS A 184 1.28 13.14 10.36
CA LYS A 184 0.21 12.93 9.37
C LYS A 184 0.09 11.44 9.04
N VAL A 185 -1.13 10.97 8.78
CA VAL A 185 -1.38 9.59 8.34
C VAL A 185 -2.40 9.62 7.21
N SER A 186 -2.02 9.04 6.07
CA SER A 186 -2.82 8.98 4.83
C SER A 186 -3.06 7.55 4.39
N GLY A 187 -4.30 7.22 4.04
CA GLY A 187 -4.65 5.95 3.40
C GLY A 187 -4.78 6.11 1.88
N ILE A 188 -4.14 5.23 1.10
CA ILE A 188 -4.27 5.17 -0.35
C ILE A 188 -5.10 3.95 -0.73
N TYR A 189 -6.15 4.17 -1.53
CA TYR A 189 -7.11 3.16 -1.92
C TYR A 189 -7.16 3.01 -3.44
N PRO A 190 -6.15 2.38 -4.07
CA PRO A 190 -6.20 2.11 -5.50
C PRO A 190 -7.21 1.02 -5.83
N GLY A 191 -7.88 1.17 -6.96
CA GLY A 191 -8.58 0.10 -7.65
C GLY A 191 -7.60 -0.85 -8.37
N PRO A 192 -8.11 -1.74 -9.23
CA PRO A 192 -7.27 -2.65 -10.01
C PRO A 192 -6.23 -1.89 -10.85
N ALA A 193 -4.98 -2.32 -10.78
CA ALA A 193 -3.87 -1.74 -11.53
C ALA A 193 -3.02 -2.81 -12.21
N SER A 194 -2.32 -2.41 -13.27
CA SER A 194 -1.40 -3.28 -14.01
C SER A 194 -0.03 -3.26 -13.32
N THR A 195 0.18 -4.15 -12.37
CA THR A 195 1.43 -4.33 -11.65
C THR A 195 1.78 -5.82 -11.55
N GLU A 196 3.01 -6.13 -11.18
CA GLU A 196 3.45 -7.50 -10.89
C GLU A 196 2.58 -8.16 -9.78
N PHE A 197 2.00 -7.37 -8.87
CA PHE A 197 1.03 -7.82 -7.87
C PHE A 197 -0.14 -8.60 -8.51
N GLY A 198 -0.67 -8.12 -9.65
CA GLY A 198 -1.75 -8.78 -10.38
C GLY A 198 -1.41 -10.16 -10.94
N SER A 199 -0.14 -10.48 -11.18
CA SER A 199 0.31 -11.79 -11.65
C SER A 199 0.39 -12.83 -10.51
N HIS A 200 0.49 -12.40 -9.27
CA HIS A 200 0.67 -13.25 -8.09
C HIS A 200 -0.64 -13.56 -7.35
N ILE A 201 -1.73 -12.84 -7.64
CA ILE A 201 -3.00 -13.00 -6.91
C ILE A 201 -3.81 -14.26 -7.29
N GLY A 202 -3.35 -15.04 -8.27
CA GLY A 202 -4.04 -16.23 -8.79
C GLY A 202 -4.77 -15.96 -10.12
N ARG A 203 -4.96 -17.05 -10.89
CA ARG A 203 -5.63 -16.99 -12.22
C ARG A 203 -7.06 -17.53 -12.09
N ASN A 204 -7.93 -16.82 -11.37
CA ASN A 204 -9.35 -17.16 -11.37
C ASN A 204 -10.03 -16.48 -12.56
N ALA A 205 -10.64 -17.28 -13.46
CA ALA A 205 -11.26 -16.79 -14.70
C ALA A 205 -12.40 -15.81 -14.42
N ALA A 206 -13.20 -16.06 -13.36
CA ALA A 206 -14.27 -15.17 -12.93
C ALA A 206 -13.78 -13.79 -12.51
N TYR A 207 -12.71 -13.74 -11.72
CA TYR A 207 -12.08 -12.48 -11.32
C TYR A 207 -11.50 -11.72 -12.50
N GLN A 208 -10.80 -12.43 -13.41
CA GLN A 208 -10.24 -11.82 -14.62
C GLN A 208 -11.32 -11.21 -15.52
N SER A 209 -12.47 -11.86 -15.64
CA SER A 209 -13.58 -11.34 -16.43
C SER A 209 -14.22 -10.11 -15.78
N ILE A 210 -14.40 -10.08 -14.44
CA ILE A 210 -14.88 -8.89 -13.72
C ILE A 210 -13.91 -7.73 -13.93
N ARG A 211 -12.61 -7.97 -13.76
CA ARG A 211 -11.56 -6.98 -13.99
C ARG A 211 -11.54 -6.44 -15.42
N ASN A 212 -11.73 -7.32 -16.41
CA ASN A 212 -11.79 -6.95 -17.80
C ASN A 212 -13.06 -6.18 -18.15
N ALA A 213 -14.22 -6.56 -17.57
CA ALA A 213 -15.49 -5.86 -17.77
C ALA A 213 -15.47 -4.43 -17.20
N LEU A 214 -14.77 -4.22 -16.08
CA LEU A 214 -14.60 -2.89 -15.51
C LEU A 214 -13.63 -2.00 -16.32
N ASN A 215 -12.87 -2.57 -17.25
CA ASN A 215 -11.87 -1.89 -18.10
C ASN A 215 -10.93 -0.91 -17.36
N ILE A 216 -10.72 -1.15 -16.04
CA ILE A 216 -9.90 -0.28 -15.20
C ILE A 216 -8.49 -0.84 -15.20
N ARG A 217 -7.61 -0.25 -15.99
CA ARG A 217 -6.19 -0.55 -16.04
C ARG A 217 -5.40 0.72 -15.74
N MET A 218 -5.22 1.02 -14.45
CA MET A 218 -4.32 2.09 -14.06
C MET A 218 -2.87 1.64 -14.24
N SER A 219 -2.02 2.52 -14.77
CA SER A 219 -0.58 2.30 -14.77
C SER A 219 -0.02 2.45 -13.35
N SER A 220 1.07 1.77 -13.08
CA SER A 220 1.77 1.89 -11.81
C SER A 220 2.30 3.32 -11.60
N ASP A 221 2.86 3.94 -12.64
CA ASP A 221 3.33 5.32 -12.64
C ASP A 221 2.22 6.33 -12.27
N TYR A 222 1.02 6.18 -12.84
CA TYR A 222 -0.09 7.06 -12.48
C TYR A 222 -0.40 7.02 -10.98
N VAL A 223 -0.46 5.82 -10.40
CA VAL A 223 -0.71 5.67 -8.96
C VAL A 223 0.46 6.24 -8.14
N ALA A 224 1.70 6.01 -8.56
CA ALA A 224 2.90 6.53 -7.90
C ALA A 224 2.93 8.07 -7.89
N ARG A 225 2.58 8.74 -8.99
CA ARG A 225 2.41 10.21 -9.03
C ARG A 225 1.35 10.70 -8.04
N ARG A 226 0.24 9.96 -7.91
CA ARG A 226 -0.80 10.30 -6.92
C ARG A 226 -0.33 10.10 -5.47
N ILE A 227 0.57 9.14 -5.21
CA ILE A 227 1.21 8.95 -3.90
C ILE A 227 2.13 10.13 -3.59
N LEU A 228 2.93 10.56 -4.56
CA LEU A 228 3.78 11.75 -4.45
C LEU A 228 2.95 13.02 -4.15
N ASP A 229 1.81 13.19 -4.84
CA ASP A 229 0.86 14.28 -4.53
C ASP A 229 0.36 14.25 -3.09
N VAL A 230 0.14 13.04 -2.51
CA VAL A 230 -0.25 12.88 -1.11
C VAL A 230 0.90 13.22 -0.18
N ALA A 231 2.13 12.88 -0.53
CA ALA A 231 3.31 13.25 0.25
C ALA A 231 3.47 14.78 0.33
N ARG A 232 3.28 15.48 -0.80
CA ARG A 232 3.33 16.95 -0.86
C ARG A 232 2.13 17.63 -0.19
N ARG A 233 0.95 17.02 -0.25
CA ARG A 233 -0.30 17.55 0.29
C ARG A 233 -1.00 16.48 1.12
N PRO A 234 -0.59 16.28 2.37
CA PRO A 234 -1.14 15.25 3.24
C PRO A 234 -2.66 15.35 3.35
N ARG A 235 -3.35 14.25 3.12
CA ARG A 235 -4.80 14.13 3.21
C ARG A 235 -5.20 12.83 3.89
N ARG A 236 -6.38 12.81 4.48
CA ARG A 236 -6.90 11.62 5.19
C ARG A 236 -6.91 10.37 4.31
N SER A 237 -7.42 10.50 3.09
CA SER A 237 -7.61 9.37 2.18
C SER A 237 -7.56 9.81 0.72
N LEU A 238 -7.02 8.95 -0.14
CA LEU A 238 -7.05 9.09 -1.58
C LEU A 238 -7.58 7.81 -2.21
N VAL A 239 -8.76 7.89 -2.82
CA VAL A 239 -9.37 6.79 -3.61
C VAL A 239 -9.04 7.02 -5.08
N ILE A 240 -8.52 6.01 -5.76
CA ILE A 240 -8.06 6.08 -7.16
C ILE A 240 -8.65 4.89 -7.95
N PRO A 241 -9.38 5.16 -9.02
CA PRO A 241 -9.93 6.46 -9.45
C PRO A 241 -11.04 6.96 -8.50
N TRP A 242 -11.29 8.25 -8.52
CA TRP A 242 -12.16 8.93 -7.54
C TRP A 242 -13.60 8.39 -7.50
N TRP A 243 -14.13 7.92 -8.61
CA TRP A 243 -15.50 7.41 -8.72
C TRP A 243 -15.76 6.14 -7.89
N PHE A 244 -14.70 5.37 -7.53
CA PHE A 244 -14.86 4.27 -6.55
C PHE A 244 -15.43 4.78 -5.22
N ARG A 245 -15.23 6.03 -4.87
CA ARG A 245 -15.84 6.61 -3.68
C ARG A 245 -17.36 6.59 -3.75
N ILE A 246 -17.92 6.82 -4.95
CA ILE A 246 -19.38 6.75 -5.17
C ILE A 246 -19.85 5.30 -4.99
N VAL A 247 -19.16 4.34 -5.63
CA VAL A 247 -19.49 2.92 -5.55
C VAL A 247 -19.42 2.42 -4.10
N THR A 248 -18.37 2.74 -3.37
CA THR A 248 -18.21 2.30 -1.97
C THR A 248 -19.19 2.99 -1.01
N THR A 249 -19.60 4.23 -1.29
CA THR A 249 -20.65 4.91 -0.53
C THR A 249 -22.02 4.30 -0.82
N PHE A 250 -22.29 3.94 -2.08
CA PHE A 250 -23.51 3.27 -2.45
C PHE A 250 -23.64 1.88 -1.79
N ASP A 251 -22.56 1.09 -1.79
CA ASP A 251 -22.49 -0.19 -1.08
C ASP A 251 -22.80 -0.04 0.41
N MET A 252 -22.22 0.97 1.05
CA MET A 252 -22.45 1.24 2.47
C MET A 252 -23.90 1.62 2.79
N LEU A 253 -24.57 2.35 1.89
CA LEU A 253 -25.94 2.81 2.09
C LEU A 253 -27.01 1.79 1.65
N PHE A 254 -26.70 0.99 0.64
CA PHE A 254 -27.62 0.04 0.02
C PHE A 254 -27.01 -1.36 -0.14
N PRO A 255 -26.50 -1.99 0.96
CA PRO A 255 -25.77 -3.26 0.86
C PRO A 255 -26.59 -4.38 0.22
N VAL A 256 -27.87 -4.49 0.55
CA VAL A 256 -28.76 -5.53 -0.01
C VAL A 256 -28.88 -5.42 -1.53
N VAL A 257 -28.91 -4.21 -2.07
CA VAL A 257 -28.97 -3.98 -3.52
C VAL A 257 -27.67 -4.42 -4.18
N VAL A 258 -26.52 -4.08 -3.57
CA VAL A 258 -25.21 -4.50 -4.07
C VAL A 258 -25.04 -6.01 -3.99
N ASP A 259 -25.46 -6.65 -2.89
CA ASP A 259 -25.45 -8.11 -2.75
C ASP A 259 -26.27 -8.78 -3.85
N TRP A 260 -27.47 -8.26 -4.15
CA TRP A 260 -28.31 -8.79 -5.22
C TRP A 260 -27.65 -8.65 -6.60
N ILE A 261 -27.03 -7.49 -6.89
CA ILE A 261 -26.28 -7.25 -8.12
C ILE A 261 -25.11 -8.25 -8.23
N LEU A 262 -24.29 -8.37 -7.18
CA LEU A 262 -23.13 -9.26 -7.16
C LEU A 262 -23.55 -10.73 -7.28
N PHE A 263 -24.67 -11.11 -6.65
CA PHE A 263 -25.25 -12.45 -6.77
C PHE A 263 -25.66 -12.79 -8.21
N LEU A 264 -26.28 -11.86 -8.93
CA LEU A 264 -26.62 -12.07 -10.33
C LEU A 264 -25.37 -12.33 -11.18
N PHE A 265 -24.31 -11.56 -10.94
CA PHE A 265 -23.01 -11.78 -11.62
C PHE A 265 -22.35 -13.11 -11.24
N SER A 266 -22.45 -13.57 -10.00
CA SER A 266 -21.87 -14.84 -9.56
C SER A 266 -22.61 -16.06 -10.13
N LYS A 267 -23.96 -16.02 -10.22
CA LYS A 267 -24.78 -17.11 -10.79
C LYS A 267 -24.50 -17.38 -12.28
N ILE A 268 -24.15 -16.35 -13.04
CA ILE A 268 -23.89 -16.49 -14.48
C ILE A 268 -22.63 -17.35 -14.70
N LYS A 269 -21.73 -17.47 -13.73
CA LYS A 269 -20.40 -18.11 -13.88
C LYS A 269 -20.25 -19.47 -13.21
N HIS A 270 -21.02 -19.81 -12.20
CA HIS A 270 -21.08 -21.19 -11.69
C HIS A 270 -21.71 -22.19 -12.68
N LYS A 271 -22.30 -21.70 -13.78
CA LYS A 271 -22.90 -22.54 -14.83
C LYS A 271 -21.95 -22.86 -15.99
N THR A 272 -20.74 -22.34 -15.97
CA THR A 272 -19.75 -22.45 -17.08
C THR A 272 -18.48 -23.21 -16.70
N ASP A 273 -18.38 -23.71 -15.47
CA ASP A 273 -17.40 -24.68 -14.99
C ASP A 273 -18.13 -26.02 -14.67
#